data_b2234ba329182d45966e0ca375a4a1f8
#
_entry.id   b2234ba329182d45966e0ca375a4a1f8
#
_cell.length_a   1.000
_cell.length_b   1.000
_cell.length_c   1.000
_cell.angle_alpha   90.00
_cell.angle_beta   90.00
_cell.angle_gamma   90.00
#
_symmetry.space_group_name_H-M   'P 1'
#
loop_
_entity.id
_entity.type
_entity.pdbx_description
1 polymer ?
#
loop_
_entity_poly.entity_id
_entity_poly.type
_entity_poly.pdbx_seq_one_letter_code
_entity_poly.pdbx_strand_id
1 'polypeptide(L)'
;MIPQAEVFRLARQEGVGERVIEKDYVLSWVLIAIAESDLRDQVAFKGGTALKKVYFAGYRFSEDLDFTLVRNLNHDELLGLVQQSLPSLLKRENLRVDVEKADLSQYESSRVELAYVGPLQARMGSRQLRMDFTRNELLVNEPRRAELKAPYSDYPGAVRLPTYTINEILAEKLCALMGRTEPRDLYDVYWVLKKSTVDREFLYHDFLAKAEYKGHEPARLYEALGDKASRFESQWKARLGQQVQDLPQFDEVMRAVRRHVRQLD
;
A
#
# COMPACT_ATOMS: atom_id res chain seq x y z
N MET A 1 6.02 -13.87 18.14
CA MET A 1 4.78 -13.91 17.30
C MET A 1 3.55 -13.97 18.19
N ILE A 2 2.46 -13.32 17.79
CA ILE A 2 1.15 -13.46 18.42
C ILE A 2 0.63 -14.91 18.36
N PRO A 3 -0.17 -15.35 19.35
CA PRO A 3 -0.80 -16.66 19.31
C PRO A 3 -1.91 -16.75 18.25
N GLN A 4 -2.18 -17.95 17.73
CA GLN A 4 -3.25 -18.16 16.75
C GLN A 4 -4.62 -17.65 17.25
N ALA A 5 -4.89 -17.77 18.55
CA ALA A 5 -6.12 -17.29 19.15
C ALA A 5 -6.33 -15.77 18.95
N GLU A 6 -5.25 -14.99 18.94
CA GLU A 6 -5.32 -13.56 18.66
C GLU A 6 -5.65 -13.30 17.19
N VAL A 7 -5.07 -14.08 16.26
CA VAL A 7 -5.41 -14.00 14.83
C VAL A 7 -6.89 -14.27 14.62
N PHE A 8 -7.44 -15.32 15.22
CA PHE A 8 -8.86 -15.68 15.11
C PHE A 8 -9.79 -14.62 15.74
N ARG A 9 -9.37 -14.03 16.86
CA ARG A 9 -10.12 -12.95 17.52
C ARG A 9 -10.19 -11.71 16.61
N LEU A 10 -9.03 -11.27 16.09
CA LEU A 10 -8.96 -10.12 15.19
C LEU A 10 -9.71 -10.35 13.89
N ALA A 11 -9.62 -11.54 13.30
CA ALA A 11 -10.36 -11.90 12.08
C ALA A 11 -11.88 -11.74 12.26
N ARG A 12 -12.42 -12.21 13.39
CA ARG A 12 -13.83 -12.03 13.74
C ARG A 12 -14.21 -10.58 13.98
N GLN A 13 -13.36 -9.84 14.68
CA GLN A 13 -13.57 -8.41 14.98
C GLN A 13 -13.60 -7.57 13.71
N GLU A 14 -12.71 -7.84 12.76
CA GLU A 14 -12.57 -7.10 11.50
C GLU A 14 -13.46 -7.64 10.38
N GLY A 15 -14.16 -8.77 10.60
CA GLY A 15 -15.03 -9.39 9.60
C GLY A 15 -14.30 -9.93 8.37
N VAL A 16 -13.04 -10.36 8.52
CA VAL A 16 -12.20 -10.87 7.43
C VAL A 16 -11.65 -12.26 7.74
N GLY A 17 -11.11 -12.93 6.72
CA GLY A 17 -10.50 -14.24 6.91
C GLY A 17 -9.19 -14.17 7.71
N GLU A 18 -8.86 -15.24 8.46
CA GLU A 18 -7.66 -15.33 9.31
C GLU A 18 -6.36 -15.13 8.51
N ARG A 19 -6.36 -15.56 7.24
CA ARG A 19 -5.23 -15.36 6.33
C ARG A 19 -4.95 -13.89 6.03
N VAL A 20 -6.00 -13.05 6.02
CA VAL A 20 -5.86 -11.60 5.82
C VAL A 20 -5.18 -10.98 7.03
N ILE A 21 -5.58 -11.38 8.26
CA ILE A 21 -4.95 -10.92 9.51
C ILE A 21 -3.51 -11.41 9.60
N GLU A 22 -3.24 -12.70 9.31
CA GLU A 22 -1.87 -13.24 9.30
C GLU A 22 -0.98 -12.44 8.34
N LYS A 23 -1.44 -12.19 7.11
CA LYS A 23 -0.68 -11.43 6.12
C LYS A 23 -0.43 -10.00 6.59
N ASP A 24 -1.46 -9.32 7.12
CA ASP A 24 -1.34 -7.96 7.67
C ASP A 24 -0.37 -7.89 8.87
N TYR A 25 -0.34 -8.94 9.71
CA TYR A 25 0.62 -9.10 10.78
C TYR A 25 2.06 -9.18 10.24
N VAL A 26 2.29 -10.08 9.27
CA VAL A 26 3.63 -10.26 8.68
C VAL A 26 4.09 -8.99 7.95
N LEU A 27 3.19 -8.31 7.21
CA LEU A 27 3.47 -7.00 6.58
C LEU A 27 3.93 -5.98 7.62
N SER A 28 3.30 -5.94 8.81
CA SER A 28 3.69 -5.02 9.88
C SER A 28 5.11 -5.30 10.37
N TRP A 29 5.47 -6.56 10.58
CA TRP A 29 6.80 -6.94 11.02
C TRP A 29 7.88 -6.73 9.97
N VAL A 30 7.57 -6.95 8.68
CA VAL A 30 8.50 -6.62 7.59
C VAL A 30 8.73 -5.10 7.53
N LEU A 31 7.70 -4.27 7.71
CA LEU A 31 7.85 -2.82 7.78
C LEU A 31 8.72 -2.38 8.98
N ILE A 32 8.58 -3.03 10.15
CA ILE A 32 9.45 -2.80 11.31
C ILE A 32 10.90 -3.15 10.98
N ALA A 33 11.14 -4.32 10.37
CA ALA A 33 12.48 -4.74 9.98
C ALA A 33 13.14 -3.75 8.99
N ILE A 34 12.38 -3.24 8.03
CA ILE A 34 12.85 -2.19 7.11
C ILE A 34 13.17 -0.90 7.88
N ALA A 35 12.27 -0.47 8.77
CA ALA A 35 12.45 0.76 9.54
C ALA A 35 13.66 0.72 10.49
N GLU A 36 14.10 -0.47 10.89
CA GLU A 36 15.25 -0.71 11.77
C GLU A 36 16.55 -1.06 10.99
N SER A 37 16.51 -1.06 9.64
CA SER A 37 17.63 -1.38 8.76
C SER A 37 18.10 -0.19 7.93
N ASP A 38 19.22 -0.35 7.22
CA ASP A 38 19.76 0.64 6.28
C ASP A 38 18.84 0.86 5.07
N LEU A 39 17.95 -0.06 4.76
CA LEU A 39 16.95 0.08 3.70
C LEU A 39 15.98 1.23 3.98
N ARG A 40 15.74 1.57 5.24
CA ARG A 40 14.86 2.68 5.68
C ARG A 40 15.18 3.99 4.97
N ASP A 41 16.45 4.34 4.84
CA ASP A 41 16.89 5.63 4.30
C ASP A 41 17.03 5.61 2.76
N GLN A 42 16.67 4.49 2.13
CA GLN A 42 16.69 4.30 0.68
C GLN A 42 15.29 4.30 0.06
N VAL A 43 14.24 4.23 0.89
CA VAL A 43 12.87 4.04 0.42
C VAL A 43 11.89 5.04 1.03
N ALA A 44 10.83 5.33 0.28
CA ALA A 44 9.63 5.99 0.76
C ALA A 44 8.44 5.03 0.64
N PHE A 45 7.80 4.73 1.77
CA PHE A 45 6.65 3.84 1.84
C PHE A 45 5.40 4.51 1.27
N LYS A 46 4.63 3.80 0.46
CA LYS A 46 3.45 4.33 -0.24
C LYS A 46 2.32 3.33 -0.38
N GLY A 47 1.34 3.66 -1.19
CA GLY A 47 0.26 2.76 -1.59
C GLY A 47 -0.83 2.53 -0.55
N GLY A 48 -1.67 1.51 -0.79
CA GLY A 48 -2.80 1.18 0.07
C GLY A 48 -2.40 0.73 1.48
N THR A 49 -1.25 0.04 1.59
CA THR A 49 -0.74 -0.39 2.89
C THR A 49 -0.27 0.79 3.73
N ALA A 50 0.28 1.84 3.12
CA ALA A 50 0.61 3.08 3.83
C ALA A 50 -0.64 3.79 4.36
N LEU A 51 -1.74 3.81 3.58
CA LEU A 51 -3.02 4.36 4.06
C LEU A 51 -3.51 3.63 5.31
N LYS A 52 -3.40 2.30 5.38
CA LYS A 52 -3.80 1.50 6.55
C LYS A 52 -2.84 1.65 7.73
N LYS A 53 -1.55 1.54 7.48
CA LYS A 53 -0.54 1.45 8.55
C LYS A 53 -0.13 2.79 9.15
N VAL A 54 -0.42 3.90 8.46
CA VAL A 54 -0.01 5.24 8.89
C VAL A 54 -1.21 6.15 9.14
N TYR A 55 -2.13 6.23 8.17
CA TYR A 55 -3.13 7.29 8.16
C TYR A 55 -4.45 6.90 8.81
N PHE A 56 -5.03 5.74 8.44
CA PHE A 56 -6.41 5.41 8.81
C PHE A 56 -6.53 4.09 9.59
N ALA A 57 -6.90 4.17 10.85
CA ALA A 57 -7.42 3.01 11.56
C ALA A 57 -8.73 2.53 10.89
N GLY A 58 -8.93 1.23 10.77
CA GLY A 58 -10.12 0.67 10.13
C GLY A 58 -10.17 0.80 8.60
N TYR A 59 -9.05 1.16 7.96
CA TYR A 59 -8.93 1.11 6.50
C TYR A 59 -8.90 -0.34 5.99
N ARG A 60 -9.25 -0.52 4.70
CA ARG A 60 -9.22 -1.85 4.07
C ARG A 60 -7.86 -2.53 4.23
N PHE A 61 -7.89 -3.85 4.29
CA PHE A 61 -6.66 -4.63 4.23
C PHE A 61 -5.96 -4.49 2.87
N SER A 62 -4.66 -4.59 2.89
CA SER A 62 -3.80 -4.55 1.71
C SER A 62 -2.84 -5.75 1.72
N GLU A 63 -2.34 -6.14 0.56
CA GLU A 63 -1.63 -7.39 0.41
C GLU A 63 -0.15 -7.24 0.07
N ASP A 64 0.23 -6.05 -0.37
CA ASP A 64 1.55 -5.77 -0.93
C ASP A 64 2.20 -4.59 -0.18
N LEU A 65 3.52 -4.50 -0.22
CA LEU A 65 4.30 -3.36 0.26
C LEU A 65 4.82 -2.58 -0.94
N ASP A 66 4.38 -1.35 -1.07
CA ASP A 66 4.79 -0.46 -2.15
C ASP A 66 5.79 0.58 -1.63
N PHE A 67 6.89 0.74 -2.34
CA PHE A 67 7.93 1.72 -2.05
C PHE A 67 8.35 2.48 -3.30
N THR A 68 8.85 3.70 -3.12
CA THR A 68 9.64 4.41 -4.11
C THR A 68 11.09 4.44 -3.62
N LEU A 69 12.04 4.13 -4.49
CA LEU A 69 13.46 4.31 -4.21
C LEU A 69 13.77 5.81 -4.24
N VAL A 70 14.27 6.34 -3.12
CA VAL A 70 14.66 7.76 -3.01
C VAL A 70 16.10 7.98 -3.44
N ARG A 71 16.85 6.90 -3.67
CA ARG A 71 18.19 6.90 -4.23
C ARG A 71 18.31 5.87 -5.35
N ASN A 72 19.21 6.10 -6.27
CA ASN A 72 19.47 5.15 -7.34
C ASN A 72 20.33 4.00 -6.81
N LEU A 73 19.68 2.90 -6.43
CA LEU A 73 20.32 1.64 -6.06
C LEU A 73 20.37 0.72 -7.27
N ASN A 74 21.50 0.02 -7.46
CA ASN A 74 21.50 -1.09 -8.41
C ASN A 74 20.73 -2.29 -7.84
N HIS A 75 20.55 -3.32 -8.67
CA HIS A 75 19.73 -4.48 -8.32
C HIS A 75 20.31 -5.30 -7.16
N ASP A 76 21.63 -5.51 -7.15
CA ASP A 76 22.31 -6.30 -6.11
C ASP A 76 22.31 -5.56 -4.77
N GLU A 77 22.51 -4.24 -4.80
CA GLU A 77 22.41 -3.39 -3.61
C GLU A 77 21.00 -3.45 -2.99
N LEU A 78 19.96 -3.29 -3.80
CA LEU A 78 18.58 -3.38 -3.32
C LEU A 78 18.28 -4.74 -2.70
N LEU A 79 18.63 -5.81 -3.41
CA LEU A 79 18.40 -7.18 -2.92
C LEU A 79 19.19 -7.45 -1.65
N GLY A 80 20.45 -7.02 -1.59
CA GLY A 80 21.29 -7.13 -0.40
C GLY A 80 20.69 -6.44 0.82
N LEU A 81 20.21 -5.21 0.67
CA LEU A 81 19.55 -4.47 1.76
C LEU A 81 18.24 -5.14 2.22
N VAL A 82 17.42 -5.65 1.29
CA VAL A 82 16.23 -6.42 1.64
C VAL A 82 16.61 -7.67 2.43
N GLN A 83 17.57 -8.47 1.95
CA GLN A 83 18.00 -9.69 2.61
C GLN A 83 18.60 -9.43 4.00
N GLN A 84 19.33 -8.34 4.19
CA GLN A 84 19.92 -7.95 5.48
C GLN A 84 18.87 -7.50 6.51
N SER A 85 17.72 -6.98 6.09
CA SER A 85 16.66 -6.54 7.00
C SER A 85 15.89 -7.70 7.66
N LEU A 86 15.75 -8.86 6.98
CA LEU A 86 14.84 -9.92 7.38
C LEU A 86 15.30 -10.79 8.58
N PRO A 87 16.61 -11.11 8.80
CA PRO A 87 17.03 -12.03 9.87
C PRO A 87 16.65 -11.60 11.29
N SER A 88 16.44 -10.31 11.51
CA SER A 88 15.98 -9.78 12.80
C SER A 88 14.61 -10.34 13.20
N LEU A 89 13.74 -10.62 12.23
CA LEU A 89 12.38 -11.14 12.46
C LEU A 89 12.38 -12.53 13.08
N LEU A 90 13.27 -13.41 12.61
CA LEU A 90 13.39 -14.76 13.17
C LEU A 90 13.91 -14.71 14.62
N LYS A 91 14.92 -13.88 14.87
CA LYS A 91 15.54 -13.76 16.21
C LYS A 91 14.59 -13.17 17.24
N ARG A 92 13.81 -12.16 16.84
CA ARG A 92 12.97 -11.38 17.75
C ARG A 92 11.59 -12.02 17.97
N GLU A 93 10.96 -12.48 16.90
CA GLU A 93 9.57 -12.90 16.92
C GLU A 93 9.34 -14.36 16.53
N ASN A 94 10.41 -15.11 16.28
CA ASN A 94 10.30 -16.43 15.68
C ASN A 94 9.48 -16.43 14.37
N LEU A 95 9.51 -15.29 13.64
CA LEU A 95 8.84 -15.08 12.37
C LEU A 95 9.84 -15.33 11.24
N ARG A 96 9.67 -16.45 10.54
CA ARG A 96 10.53 -16.78 9.42
C ARG A 96 10.02 -16.10 8.14
N VAL A 97 10.89 -15.28 7.56
CA VAL A 97 10.63 -14.57 6.28
C VAL A 97 11.90 -14.70 5.43
N ASP A 98 11.76 -15.25 4.25
CA ASP A 98 12.88 -15.46 3.32
C ASP A 98 12.53 -14.88 1.95
N VAL A 99 13.52 -14.37 1.21
CA VAL A 99 13.34 -13.99 -0.20
C VAL A 99 13.16 -15.28 -1.01
N GLU A 100 12.01 -15.38 -1.70
CA GLU A 100 11.71 -16.52 -2.56
C GLU A 100 12.04 -16.23 -4.02
N LYS A 101 11.72 -15.02 -4.48
CA LYS A 101 11.96 -14.59 -5.85
C LYS A 101 12.23 -13.09 -5.89
N ALA A 102 13.09 -12.67 -6.81
CA ALA A 102 13.31 -11.27 -7.13
C ALA A 102 13.25 -11.09 -8.65
N ASP A 103 12.38 -10.19 -9.10
CA ASP A 103 12.33 -9.68 -10.47
C ASP A 103 12.85 -8.25 -10.46
N LEU A 104 14.11 -8.10 -10.83
CA LEU A 104 14.86 -6.85 -10.81
C LEU A 104 15.16 -6.36 -12.22
N SER A 105 14.64 -7.06 -13.25
CA SER A 105 14.96 -6.80 -14.66
C SER A 105 14.24 -5.57 -15.24
N GLN A 106 13.20 -5.08 -14.59
CA GLN A 106 12.40 -3.96 -15.08
C GLN A 106 13.08 -2.62 -14.75
N TYR A 107 13.19 -1.76 -15.76
CA TYR A 107 13.82 -0.44 -15.62
C TYR A 107 13.08 0.49 -14.63
N GLU A 108 11.74 0.44 -14.64
CA GLU A 108 10.89 1.33 -13.84
C GLU A 108 10.52 0.79 -12.46
N SER A 109 10.62 -0.52 -12.27
CA SER A 109 10.24 -1.17 -11.00
C SER A 109 11.06 -2.40 -10.72
N SER A 110 11.16 -2.76 -9.45
CA SER A 110 11.74 -4.02 -8.98
C SER A 110 10.75 -4.70 -8.05
N ARG A 111 10.60 -6.02 -8.18
CA ARG A 111 9.70 -6.80 -7.33
C ARG A 111 10.48 -7.85 -6.56
N VAL A 112 10.21 -7.92 -5.25
CA VAL A 112 10.73 -8.98 -4.38
C VAL A 112 9.55 -9.73 -3.77
N GLU A 113 9.50 -11.04 -3.97
CA GLU A 113 8.52 -11.93 -3.36
C GLU A 113 9.15 -12.59 -2.14
N LEU A 114 8.49 -12.47 -1.00
CA LEU A 114 8.91 -13.04 0.26
C LEU A 114 7.99 -14.20 0.62
N ALA A 115 8.57 -15.36 0.97
CA ALA A 115 7.85 -16.46 1.59
C ALA A 115 7.94 -16.34 3.11
N TYR A 116 6.89 -16.74 3.83
CA TYR A 116 6.89 -16.65 5.29
C TYR A 116 6.18 -17.82 5.99
N VAL A 117 6.55 -18.03 7.25
CA VAL A 117 5.82 -18.85 8.21
C VAL A 117 5.33 -17.94 9.33
N GLY A 118 4.04 -17.62 9.29
CA GLY A 118 3.39 -16.72 10.24
C GLY A 118 2.70 -17.43 11.40
N PRO A 119 1.87 -16.74 12.19
CA PRO A 119 1.18 -17.29 13.35
C PRO A 119 0.33 -18.54 13.10
N LEU A 120 -0.23 -18.69 11.89
CA LEU A 120 -1.02 -19.87 11.51
C LEU A 120 -0.17 -21.09 11.16
N GLN A 121 1.15 -20.98 11.20
CA GLN A 121 2.10 -22.07 11.01
C GLN A 121 1.93 -22.83 9.66
N ALA A 122 1.58 -22.11 8.61
CA ALA A 122 1.48 -22.67 7.28
C ALA A 122 2.89 -23.07 6.77
N ARG A 123 2.94 -24.09 5.90
CA ARG A 123 4.20 -24.55 5.31
C ARG A 123 4.91 -23.40 4.57
N MET A 124 6.23 -23.30 4.72
CA MET A 124 7.07 -22.35 3.99
C MET A 124 6.83 -22.43 2.47
N GLY A 125 6.74 -21.27 1.80
CA GLY A 125 6.41 -21.18 0.37
C GLY A 125 4.90 -21.26 0.05
N SER A 126 4.03 -21.67 1.00
CA SER A 126 2.57 -21.65 0.80
C SER A 126 1.93 -20.28 1.08
N ARG A 127 2.71 -19.36 1.63
CA ARG A 127 2.32 -17.98 1.95
C ARG A 127 3.37 -17.03 1.43
N GLN A 128 2.91 -16.01 0.72
CA GLN A 128 3.78 -15.03 0.08
C GLN A 128 3.25 -13.61 0.31
N LEU A 129 4.17 -12.67 0.36
CA LEU A 129 3.91 -11.25 0.24
C LEU A 129 4.84 -10.63 -0.80
N ARG A 130 4.42 -9.53 -1.40
CA ARG A 130 5.20 -8.81 -2.40
C ARG A 130 5.67 -7.47 -1.87
N MET A 131 6.87 -7.12 -2.29
CA MET A 131 7.44 -5.79 -2.14
C MET A 131 7.71 -5.24 -3.54
N ASP A 132 7.05 -4.15 -3.89
CA ASP A 132 7.25 -3.46 -5.16
C ASP A 132 8.02 -2.15 -4.92
N PHE A 133 9.12 -1.97 -5.65
CA PHE A 133 9.98 -0.80 -5.56
C PHE A 133 9.92 -0.04 -6.89
N THR A 134 9.28 1.13 -6.89
CA THR A 134 9.25 2.01 -8.06
C THR A 134 10.53 2.81 -8.14
N ARG A 135 11.11 2.86 -9.34
CA ARG A 135 12.27 3.69 -9.69
C ARG A 135 11.78 4.94 -10.42
N ASN A 136 12.57 5.99 -10.42
CA ASN A 136 12.32 7.19 -11.22
C ASN A 136 10.88 7.76 -11.04
N GLU A 137 10.36 7.77 -9.82
CA GLU A 137 9.07 8.38 -9.52
C GLU A 137 9.26 9.86 -9.16
N LEU A 138 8.42 10.74 -9.71
CA LEU A 138 8.37 12.12 -9.29
C LEU A 138 7.77 12.22 -7.88
N LEU A 139 8.55 12.72 -6.94
CA LEU A 139 8.08 13.09 -5.60
C LEU A 139 7.80 14.60 -5.58
N VAL A 140 6.54 14.97 -5.53
CA VAL A 140 6.13 16.39 -5.43
C VAL A 140 6.28 16.86 -3.99
N ASN A 141 5.99 15.97 -3.04
CA ASN A 141 6.13 16.24 -1.62
C ASN A 141 7.23 15.34 -1.02
N GLU A 142 8.11 15.91 -0.21
CA GLU A 142 9.10 15.13 0.51
C GLU A 142 8.45 14.10 1.44
N PRO A 143 8.92 12.83 1.45
CA PRO A 143 8.44 11.82 2.37
C PRO A 143 8.69 12.24 3.83
N ARG A 144 7.71 11.99 4.70
CA ARG A 144 7.82 12.31 6.13
C ARG A 144 8.02 11.04 6.94
N ARG A 145 8.84 11.10 7.99
CA ARG A 145 8.96 10.00 8.95
C ARG A 145 7.66 9.87 9.74
N ALA A 146 6.80 8.95 9.30
CA ALA A 146 5.50 8.70 9.89
C ALA A 146 5.55 7.45 10.77
N GLU A 147 4.77 7.48 11.86
CA GLU A 147 4.66 6.36 12.80
C GLU A 147 3.76 5.27 12.22
N LEU A 148 4.28 4.04 12.22
CA LEU A 148 3.52 2.85 11.84
C LEU A 148 2.56 2.46 12.96
N LYS A 149 1.40 1.92 12.60
CA LYS A 149 0.35 1.46 13.51
C LYS A 149 0.02 0.00 13.20
N ALA A 150 -0.12 -0.80 14.25
CA ALA A 150 -0.58 -2.17 14.15
C ALA A 150 -1.36 -2.57 15.42
N PRO A 151 -2.42 -3.38 15.30
CA PRO A 151 -3.29 -3.74 16.43
C PRO A 151 -2.81 -4.96 17.21
N TYR A 152 -1.58 -5.42 16.99
CA TYR A 152 -1.04 -6.66 17.53
C TYR A 152 -0.44 -6.48 18.93
N SER A 153 -0.65 -7.47 19.81
CA SER A 153 -0.22 -7.40 21.20
C SER A 153 1.30 -7.34 21.39
N ASP A 154 2.06 -7.84 20.41
CA ASP A 154 3.53 -7.82 20.38
C ASP A 154 4.12 -6.63 19.60
N TYR A 155 3.29 -5.70 19.12
CA TYR A 155 3.75 -4.53 18.39
C TYR A 155 4.56 -3.59 19.30
N PRO A 156 5.81 -3.24 18.94
CA PRO A 156 6.71 -2.49 19.84
C PRO A 156 6.33 -1.01 20.03
N GLY A 157 5.47 -0.47 19.13
CA GLY A 157 5.16 0.97 19.11
C GLY A 157 6.32 1.84 18.60
N ALA A 158 6.05 3.13 18.38
CA ALA A 158 7.03 4.17 18.09
C ALA A 158 7.97 3.92 16.88
N VAL A 159 7.64 2.97 16.00
CA VAL A 159 8.41 2.69 14.77
C VAL A 159 8.05 3.69 13.69
N ARG A 160 9.05 4.32 13.07
CA ARG A 160 8.84 5.35 12.05
C ARG A 160 9.58 5.02 10.76
N LEU A 161 8.89 5.24 9.63
CA LEU A 161 9.40 4.99 8.29
C LEU A 161 9.15 6.22 7.41
N PRO A 162 10.09 6.60 6.50
CA PRO A 162 9.81 7.60 5.48
C PRO A 162 8.60 7.15 4.66
N THR A 163 7.55 7.97 4.63
CA THR A 163 6.27 7.64 4.02
C THR A 163 5.76 8.83 3.22
N TYR A 164 5.13 8.56 2.10
CA TYR A 164 4.43 9.57 1.31
C TYR A 164 3.44 10.34 2.15
N THR A 165 3.28 11.64 1.88
CA THR A 165 2.17 12.42 2.41
C THR A 165 0.84 11.88 1.86
N ILE A 166 -0.25 12.19 2.54
CA ILE A 166 -1.58 11.76 2.07
C ILE A 166 -1.92 12.36 0.70
N ASN A 167 -1.48 13.62 0.44
CA ASN A 167 -1.66 14.28 -0.85
C ASN A 167 -0.86 13.58 -1.94
N GLU A 168 0.39 13.19 -1.65
CA GLU A 168 1.24 12.44 -2.59
C GLU A 168 0.61 11.10 -2.98
N ILE A 169 0.06 10.35 -1.99
CA ILE A 169 -0.64 9.09 -2.25
C ILE A 169 -1.90 9.34 -3.10
N LEU A 170 -2.67 10.38 -2.76
CA LEU A 170 -3.92 10.68 -3.45
C LEU A 170 -3.67 11.13 -4.90
N ALA A 171 -2.68 11.99 -5.13
CA ALA A 171 -2.27 12.40 -6.48
C ALA A 171 -1.82 11.22 -7.33
N GLU A 172 -1.02 10.29 -6.75
CA GLU A 172 -0.61 9.06 -7.44
C GLU A 172 -1.81 8.17 -7.78
N LYS A 173 -2.80 8.06 -6.88
CA LYS A 173 -4.03 7.29 -7.11
C LYS A 173 -4.90 7.92 -8.22
N LEU A 174 -5.00 9.24 -8.28
CA LEU A 174 -5.70 9.93 -9.37
C LEU A 174 -5.02 9.64 -10.73
N CYS A 175 -3.70 9.68 -10.81
CA CYS A 175 -2.97 9.27 -12.00
C CYS A 175 -3.20 7.79 -12.35
N ALA A 176 -3.22 6.90 -11.35
CA ALA A 176 -3.50 5.48 -11.57
C ALA A 176 -4.90 5.25 -12.17
N LEU A 177 -5.90 6.03 -11.77
CA LEU A 177 -7.25 5.99 -12.34
C LEU A 177 -7.28 6.39 -13.83
N MET A 178 -6.32 7.18 -14.30
CA MET A 178 -6.18 7.48 -15.71
C MET A 178 -5.58 6.31 -16.49
N GLY A 179 -4.55 5.67 -15.95
CA GLY A 179 -3.79 4.63 -16.64
C GLY A 179 -4.41 3.23 -16.59
N ARG A 180 -4.99 2.83 -15.46
CA ARG A 180 -5.48 1.45 -15.23
C ARG A 180 -6.90 1.41 -14.67
N THR A 181 -7.49 0.20 -14.66
CA THR A 181 -8.83 -0.04 -14.10
C THR A 181 -8.70 -1.00 -12.92
N GLU A 182 -8.28 -0.47 -11.76
CA GLU A 182 -8.17 -1.23 -10.53
C GLU A 182 -9.14 -0.67 -9.49
N PRO A 183 -10.20 -1.42 -9.09
CA PRO A 183 -11.21 -0.95 -8.14
C PRO A 183 -10.66 -0.43 -6.82
N ARG A 184 -9.52 -0.98 -6.37
CA ARG A 184 -8.85 -0.52 -5.14
C ARG A 184 -8.42 0.93 -5.23
N ASP A 185 -7.95 1.40 -6.40
CA ASP A 185 -7.53 2.80 -6.56
C ASP A 185 -8.72 3.75 -6.45
N LEU A 186 -9.88 3.40 -7.03
CA LEU A 186 -11.11 4.18 -6.92
C LEU A 186 -11.63 4.23 -5.47
N TYR A 187 -11.59 3.10 -4.77
CA TYR A 187 -11.95 3.02 -3.35
C TYR A 187 -11.01 3.86 -2.48
N ASP A 188 -9.72 3.80 -2.73
CA ASP A 188 -8.69 4.53 -2.00
C ASP A 188 -8.92 6.04 -2.12
N VAL A 189 -9.16 6.55 -3.34
CA VAL A 189 -9.51 7.96 -3.59
C VAL A 189 -10.79 8.35 -2.83
N TYR A 190 -11.86 7.56 -2.95
CA TYR A 190 -13.12 7.80 -2.24
C TYR A 190 -12.90 7.90 -0.73
N TRP A 191 -12.17 6.93 -0.14
CA TRP A 191 -11.94 6.86 1.29
C TRP A 191 -11.14 8.07 1.81
N VAL A 192 -10.05 8.40 1.14
CA VAL A 192 -9.21 9.54 1.51
C VAL A 192 -10.02 10.84 1.46
N LEU A 193 -10.75 11.07 0.38
CA LEU A 193 -11.59 12.27 0.23
C LEU A 193 -12.73 12.36 1.25
N LYS A 194 -13.24 11.22 1.72
CA LYS A 194 -14.31 11.14 2.72
C LYS A 194 -13.79 11.31 4.16
N LYS A 195 -12.58 10.87 4.45
CA LYS A 195 -12.04 10.73 5.82
C LYS A 195 -10.99 11.75 6.20
N SER A 196 -10.46 12.50 5.25
CA SER A 196 -9.43 13.51 5.50
C SER A 196 -9.85 14.86 4.92
N THR A 197 -9.39 15.93 5.57
CA THR A 197 -9.45 17.28 5.00
C THR A 197 -8.27 17.44 4.06
N VAL A 198 -8.51 17.28 2.77
CA VAL A 198 -7.50 17.48 1.73
C VAL A 198 -7.65 18.90 1.20
N ASP A 199 -6.56 19.65 1.18
CA ASP A 199 -6.53 20.94 0.50
C ASP A 199 -6.56 20.68 -1.02
N ARG A 200 -7.60 21.23 -1.67
CA ARG A 200 -7.87 20.94 -3.09
C ARG A 200 -6.85 21.60 -4.01
N GLU A 201 -6.41 22.80 -3.68
CA GLU A 201 -5.44 23.53 -4.49
C GLU A 201 -4.09 22.79 -4.51
N PHE A 202 -3.61 22.38 -3.33
CA PHE A 202 -2.40 21.54 -3.23
C PHE A 202 -2.56 20.19 -3.93
N LEU A 203 -3.71 19.51 -3.75
CA LEU A 203 -3.96 18.23 -4.42
C LEU A 203 -3.95 18.40 -5.94
N TYR A 204 -4.58 19.44 -6.45
CA TYR A 204 -4.63 19.71 -7.89
C TYR A 204 -3.23 19.96 -8.45
N HIS A 205 -2.44 20.80 -7.79
CA HIS A 205 -1.04 21.02 -8.14
C HIS A 205 -0.23 19.73 -8.18
N ASP A 206 -0.32 18.91 -7.13
CA ASP A 206 0.42 17.64 -7.03
C ASP A 206 -0.03 16.65 -8.11
N PHE A 207 -1.33 16.59 -8.37
CA PHE A 207 -1.90 15.76 -9.44
C PHE A 207 -1.43 16.18 -10.82
N LEU A 208 -1.45 17.50 -11.15
CA LEU A 208 -0.96 18.01 -12.43
C LEU A 208 0.49 17.60 -12.67
N ALA A 209 1.38 17.87 -11.71
CA ALA A 209 2.79 17.55 -11.83
C ALA A 209 3.04 16.06 -12.08
N LYS A 210 2.34 15.18 -11.33
CA LYS A 210 2.46 13.73 -11.52
C LYS A 210 1.86 13.24 -12.82
N ALA A 211 0.72 13.78 -13.24
CA ALA A 211 0.06 13.41 -14.48
C ALA A 211 0.92 13.76 -15.70
N GLU A 212 1.47 14.97 -15.74
CA GLU A 212 2.42 15.39 -16.78
C GLU A 212 3.66 14.50 -16.82
N TYR A 213 4.24 14.23 -15.65
CA TYR A 213 5.41 13.33 -15.55
C TYR A 213 5.14 11.93 -16.11
N LYS A 214 3.90 11.41 -15.91
CA LYS A 214 3.45 10.11 -16.42
C LYS A 214 2.92 10.16 -17.86
N GLY A 215 2.95 11.32 -18.50
CA GLY A 215 2.44 11.51 -19.88
C GLY A 215 0.92 11.42 -19.98
N HIS A 216 0.20 11.68 -18.89
CA HIS A 216 -1.26 11.78 -18.89
C HIS A 216 -1.70 13.22 -19.16
N GLU A 217 -2.86 13.38 -19.77
CA GLU A 217 -3.54 14.66 -19.94
C GLU A 217 -4.53 14.85 -18.79
N PRO A 218 -4.24 15.72 -17.79
CA PRO A 218 -5.03 15.81 -16.54
C PRO A 218 -6.52 16.08 -16.77
N ALA A 219 -6.86 16.96 -17.72
CA ALA A 219 -8.24 17.33 -18.08
C ALA A 219 -9.09 16.11 -18.51
N ARG A 220 -8.47 14.99 -18.86
CA ARG A 220 -9.19 13.76 -19.25
C ARG A 220 -9.56 12.86 -18.07
N LEU A 221 -9.21 13.20 -16.84
CA LEU A 221 -9.48 12.33 -15.67
C LEU A 221 -10.99 12.06 -15.49
N TYR A 222 -11.82 13.07 -15.65
CA TYR A 222 -13.28 12.92 -15.52
C TYR A 222 -13.89 12.02 -16.61
N GLU A 223 -13.45 12.17 -17.87
CA GLU A 223 -13.83 11.34 -19.00
C GLU A 223 -13.36 9.89 -18.79
N ALA A 224 -12.08 9.69 -18.44
CA ALA A 224 -11.49 8.38 -18.20
C ALA A 224 -12.21 7.57 -17.11
N LEU A 225 -12.71 8.22 -16.07
CA LEU A 225 -13.55 7.56 -15.06
C LEU A 225 -14.89 7.10 -15.64
N GLY A 226 -15.50 7.89 -16.52
CA GLY A 226 -16.75 7.53 -17.20
C GLY A 226 -16.56 6.31 -18.13
N ASP A 227 -15.54 6.34 -18.97
CA ASP A 227 -15.25 5.29 -19.95
C ASP A 227 -14.94 3.93 -19.31
N LYS A 228 -14.41 3.96 -18.09
CA LYS A 228 -14.03 2.75 -17.33
C LYS A 228 -15.10 2.29 -16.33
N ALA A 229 -16.22 3.01 -16.19
CA ALA A 229 -17.20 2.76 -15.13
C ALA A 229 -17.68 1.31 -15.08
N SER A 230 -18.12 0.75 -16.21
CA SER A 230 -18.62 -0.63 -16.29
C SER A 230 -17.57 -1.68 -15.91
N ARG A 231 -16.27 -1.42 -16.22
CA ARG A 231 -15.17 -2.32 -15.85
C ARG A 231 -14.87 -2.25 -14.35
N PHE A 232 -14.90 -1.06 -13.74
CA PHE A 232 -14.78 -0.91 -12.30
C PHE A 232 -15.92 -1.65 -11.58
N GLU A 233 -17.16 -1.47 -12.03
CA GLU A 233 -18.34 -2.09 -11.45
C GLU A 233 -18.27 -3.62 -11.49
N SER A 234 -17.96 -4.19 -12.66
CA SER A 234 -17.86 -5.65 -12.83
C SER A 234 -16.84 -6.32 -11.91
N GLN A 235 -15.80 -5.60 -11.51
CA GLN A 235 -14.73 -6.10 -10.64
C GLN A 235 -14.88 -5.66 -9.17
N TRP A 236 -15.81 -4.75 -8.85
CA TRP A 236 -15.93 -4.08 -7.57
C TRP A 236 -15.96 -5.04 -6.39
N LYS A 237 -16.96 -5.90 -6.37
CA LYS A 237 -17.15 -6.88 -5.29
C LYS A 237 -16.07 -7.96 -5.27
N ALA A 238 -15.62 -8.42 -6.40
CA ALA A 238 -14.60 -9.47 -6.50
C ALA A 238 -13.24 -9.02 -5.95
N ARG A 239 -12.86 -7.74 -6.18
CA ARG A 239 -11.57 -7.19 -5.77
C ARG A 239 -11.55 -6.64 -4.34
N LEU A 240 -12.68 -6.18 -3.83
CA LEU A 240 -12.75 -5.47 -2.54
C LEU A 240 -13.51 -6.23 -1.45
N GLY A 241 -14.40 -7.16 -1.81
CA GLY A 241 -15.30 -7.82 -0.85
C GLY A 241 -14.63 -8.65 0.25
N GLN A 242 -13.37 -9.07 0.07
CA GLN A 242 -12.59 -9.74 1.11
C GLN A 242 -11.72 -8.78 1.95
N GLN A 243 -11.60 -7.53 1.52
CA GLN A 243 -10.72 -6.53 2.14
C GLN A 243 -11.50 -5.44 2.89
N VAL A 244 -12.81 -5.32 2.63
CA VAL A 244 -13.70 -4.30 3.18
C VAL A 244 -14.95 -4.98 3.72
N GLN A 245 -15.20 -4.83 5.02
CA GLN A 245 -16.37 -5.45 5.68
C GLN A 245 -17.68 -4.85 5.16
N ASP A 246 -17.81 -3.52 5.19
CA ASP A 246 -18.99 -2.79 4.73
C ASP A 246 -18.66 -2.06 3.41
N LEU A 247 -18.52 -2.85 2.33
CA LEU A 247 -18.19 -2.32 1.01
C LEU A 247 -19.32 -1.42 0.49
N PRO A 248 -19.08 -0.11 0.28
CA PRO A 248 -20.09 0.79 -0.26
C PRO A 248 -20.49 0.38 -1.68
N GLN A 249 -21.69 0.77 -2.09
CA GLN A 249 -22.16 0.52 -3.44
C GLN A 249 -21.29 1.27 -4.45
N PHE A 250 -21.00 0.62 -5.58
CA PHE A 250 -20.15 1.19 -6.62
C PHE A 250 -20.63 2.58 -7.08
N ASP A 251 -21.94 2.73 -7.31
CA ASP A 251 -22.53 3.99 -7.77
C ASP A 251 -22.36 5.14 -6.77
N GLU A 252 -22.40 4.86 -5.46
CA GLU A 252 -22.13 5.87 -4.43
C GLU A 252 -20.69 6.38 -4.55
N VAL A 253 -19.75 5.43 -4.64
CA VAL A 253 -18.32 5.72 -4.72
C VAL A 253 -17.99 6.46 -6.01
N MET A 254 -18.46 5.98 -7.14
CA MET A 254 -18.21 6.60 -8.44
C MET A 254 -18.76 8.02 -8.50
N ARG A 255 -20.00 8.25 -8.02
CA ARG A 255 -20.59 9.60 -7.96
C ARG A 255 -19.81 10.53 -7.06
N ALA A 256 -19.37 10.06 -5.90
CA ALA A 256 -18.59 10.87 -4.96
C ALA A 256 -17.23 11.27 -5.56
N VAL A 257 -16.50 10.32 -6.13
CA VAL A 257 -15.19 10.60 -6.74
C VAL A 257 -15.34 11.54 -7.94
N ARG A 258 -16.30 11.28 -8.85
CA ARG A 258 -16.52 12.16 -10.00
C ARG A 258 -16.92 13.60 -9.61
N ARG A 259 -17.65 13.77 -8.52
CA ARG A 259 -17.98 15.11 -7.99
C ARG A 259 -16.74 15.87 -7.54
N HIS A 260 -15.80 15.19 -6.87
CA HIS A 260 -14.55 15.82 -6.44
C HIS A 260 -13.63 16.12 -7.62
N VAL A 261 -13.50 15.19 -8.55
CA VAL A 261 -12.67 15.36 -9.76
C VAL A 261 -13.17 16.54 -10.60
N ARG A 262 -14.49 16.68 -10.79
CA ARG A 262 -15.09 17.82 -11.51
C ARG A 262 -14.79 19.19 -10.89
N GLN A 263 -14.41 19.22 -9.63
CA GLN A 263 -14.06 20.45 -8.91
C GLN A 263 -12.55 20.73 -8.92
N LEU A 264 -11.78 19.83 -9.51
CA LEU A 264 -10.36 20.01 -9.77
C LEU A 264 -10.11 20.63 -11.17
N ASP A 265 -11.11 20.56 -12.09
CA ASP A 265 -11.11 21.24 -13.38
C ASP A 265 -11.47 22.73 -13.18
#